data_7375cd394ee7a98f386a2da92c526f0c
#
_entry.id   7375cd394ee7a98f386a2da92c526f0c
#
_cell.length_a   1.000
_cell.length_b   1.000
_cell.length_c   1.000
_cell.angle_alpha   90.00
_cell.angle_beta   90.00
_cell.angle_gamma   90.00
#
_symmetry.space_group_name_H-M   'P 1'
#
loop_
_entity.id
_entity.type
_entity.pdbx_description
1 polymer ?
#
loop_
_entity_poly.entity_id
_entity_poly.type
_entity_poly.pdbx_seq_one_letter_code
_entity_poly.pdbx_strand_id
1 'polypeptide(L)' 'MADDRPEKILAALGGAENLTEIEGCITRLRCEVDDMGLVDEAGLKAAGAMGVVKMGSTALQVIVGPEADTIASDIEDLM' A
#
# COMPACT_ATOMS: atom_id res chain seq x y z
N MET A 1 5.64 20.27 4.97
CA MET A 1 4.79 19.34 5.72
C MET A 1 5.14 17.93 5.37
N ALA A 2 5.13 17.05 6.35
CA ALA A 2 5.43 15.64 6.09
C ALA A 2 4.29 14.99 5.31
N ASP A 3 4.66 14.14 4.35
CA ASP A 3 3.71 13.35 3.60
C ASP A 3 3.30 12.16 4.47
N ASP A 4 2.05 12.08 4.86
CA ASP A 4 1.54 11.01 5.72
C ASP A 4 0.90 9.85 4.92
N ARG A 5 0.96 9.90 3.58
CA ARG A 5 0.43 8.81 2.75
C ARG A 5 1.06 7.45 3.08
N PRO A 6 2.39 7.33 3.28
CA PRO A 6 2.96 6.03 3.60
C PRO A 6 2.38 5.40 4.85
N GLU A 7 2.25 6.18 5.94
CA GLU A 7 1.68 5.66 7.18
C GLU A 7 0.23 5.25 7.02
N LYS A 8 -0.56 6.07 6.32
CA LYS A 8 -1.98 5.81 6.11
C LYS A 8 -2.20 4.60 5.20
N ILE A 9 -1.39 4.48 4.15
CA ILE A 9 -1.47 3.32 3.25
C ILE A 9 -1.08 2.05 3.99
N LEU A 10 0.00 2.09 4.76
CA LEU A 10 0.41 0.93 5.55
C LEU A 10 -0.68 0.50 6.52
N ALA A 11 -1.29 1.45 7.23
CA ALA A 11 -2.38 1.15 8.15
C ALA A 11 -3.57 0.52 7.43
N ALA A 12 -3.91 1.04 6.24
CA ALA A 12 -5.03 0.51 5.45
C ALA A 12 -4.72 -0.88 4.86
N LEU A 13 -3.46 -1.22 4.70
CA LEU A 13 -3.05 -2.56 4.27
C LEU A 13 -3.06 -3.57 5.42
N GLY A 14 -3.41 -3.16 6.62
CA GLY A 14 -3.44 -4.02 7.80
C GLY A 14 -2.26 -3.83 8.74
N GLY A 15 -1.40 -2.84 8.46
CA GLY A 15 -0.23 -2.55 9.27
C GLY A 15 0.99 -3.38 8.88
N ALA A 16 2.11 -3.10 9.53
CA ALA A 16 3.38 -3.78 9.26
C ALA A 16 3.32 -5.29 9.51
N GLU A 17 2.42 -5.72 10.38
CA GLU A 17 2.24 -7.14 10.69
C GLU A 17 1.55 -7.90 9.57
N ASN A 18 0.76 -7.22 8.75
CA ASN A 18 0.03 -7.84 7.64
C ASN A 18 0.76 -7.69 6.31
N LEU A 19 1.49 -6.61 6.11
CA LEU A 19 2.23 -6.36 4.88
C LEU A 19 3.56 -7.11 4.93
N THR A 20 3.70 -8.13 4.08
CA THR A 20 4.91 -8.96 4.05
C THR A 20 5.93 -8.45 3.04
N GLU A 21 5.46 -7.80 1.98
CA GLU A 21 6.33 -7.32 0.92
C GLU A 21 5.68 -6.15 0.20
N ILE A 22 6.48 -5.17 -0.17
CA ILE A 22 6.02 -4.04 -0.98
C ILE A 22 7.10 -3.63 -1.98
N GLU A 23 6.67 -3.26 -3.18
CA GLU A 23 7.56 -2.83 -4.24
C GLU A 23 6.86 -1.74 -5.04
N GLY A 24 7.59 -0.66 -5.33
CA GLY A 24 7.09 0.40 -6.22
C GLY A 24 7.33 0.02 -7.67
N CYS A 25 6.31 0.19 -8.50
CA CYS A 25 6.38 -0.12 -9.92
C CYS A 25 5.67 0.98 -10.72
N ILE A 26 6.43 1.93 -11.23
CA ILE A 26 5.97 3.07 -12.03
C ILE A 26 4.93 3.91 -11.29
N THR A 27 3.65 3.54 -11.35
CA THR A 27 2.54 4.27 -10.72
C THR A 27 1.81 3.43 -9.66
N ARG A 28 2.32 2.23 -9.36
CA ARG A 28 1.64 1.26 -8.51
C ARG A 28 2.54 0.77 -7.39
N LEU A 29 1.90 0.42 -6.28
CA LEU A 29 2.54 -0.34 -5.20
C LEU A 29 2.12 -1.79 -5.37
N ARG A 30 3.08 -2.68 -5.56
CA ARG A 30 2.82 -4.12 -5.59
C ARG A 30 3.01 -4.64 -4.18
N CYS A 31 1.94 -5.15 -3.59
CA CYS A 31 1.93 -5.53 -2.19
C CYS A 31 1.58 -7.00 -2.00
N GLU A 32 2.24 -7.62 -1.04
CA GLU A 32 1.88 -8.95 -0.54
C GLU A 32 1.46 -8.81 0.91
N VAL A 33 0.34 -9.43 1.27
CA VAL A 33 -0.20 -9.41 2.62
C VAL A 33 -0.50 -10.82 3.09
N ASP A 34 -0.51 -11.01 4.41
CA ASP A 34 -0.89 -12.31 4.99
C ASP A 34 -2.39 -12.54 4.90
N ASP A 35 -3.19 -11.53 5.17
CA ASP A 35 -4.64 -11.63 5.21
C ASP A 35 -5.26 -10.46 4.46
N MET A 36 -5.84 -10.75 3.30
CA MET A 36 -6.52 -9.74 2.48
C MET A 36 -7.75 -9.18 3.19
N GLY A 37 -8.32 -9.92 4.13
CA GLY A 37 -9.46 -9.45 4.93
C GLY A 37 -9.12 -8.26 5.84
N LEU A 38 -7.84 -8.04 6.12
CA LEU A 38 -7.38 -6.89 6.90
C LEU A 38 -7.13 -5.64 6.05
N VAL A 39 -7.22 -5.77 4.74
CA VAL A 39 -7.01 -4.65 3.82
C VAL A 39 -8.27 -3.81 3.72
N ASP A 40 -8.16 -2.52 4.00
CA ASP A 40 -9.25 -1.55 3.94
C ASP A 40 -9.14 -0.74 2.65
N GLU A 41 -9.88 -1.12 1.62
CA GLU A 41 -9.86 -0.42 0.33
C GLU A 41 -10.33 1.03 0.45
N ALA A 42 -11.34 1.29 1.26
CA ALA A 42 -11.81 2.65 1.47
C ALA A 42 -10.73 3.49 2.15
N GLY A 43 -10.00 2.91 3.10
CA GLY A 43 -8.87 3.56 3.75
C GLY A 43 -7.74 3.85 2.77
N LEU A 44 -7.46 2.93 1.84
CA LEU A 44 -6.45 3.16 0.80
C LEU A 44 -6.85 4.34 -0.08
N LYS A 45 -8.08 4.41 -0.51
CA LYS A 45 -8.57 5.52 -1.33
C LYS A 45 -8.53 6.84 -0.55
N ALA A 46 -8.92 6.83 0.72
CA ALA A 46 -8.83 8.00 1.59
C ALA A 46 -7.39 8.46 1.79
N ALA A 47 -6.44 7.53 1.74
CA ALA A 47 -5.01 7.83 1.88
C ALA A 47 -4.38 8.35 0.58
N GLY A 48 -5.14 8.42 -0.50
CA GLY A 48 -4.66 8.97 -1.77
C GLY A 48 -4.52 7.97 -2.90
N ALA A 49 -4.91 6.71 -2.68
CA ALA A 49 -4.89 5.72 -3.77
C ALA A 49 -5.95 6.03 -4.81
N MET A 50 -5.57 5.94 -6.06
CA MET A 50 -6.48 6.15 -7.19
C MET A 50 -7.26 4.89 -7.55
N GLY A 51 -6.77 3.73 -7.13
CA GLY A 51 -7.43 2.46 -7.36
C GLY A 51 -6.71 1.34 -6.64
N VAL A 52 -7.42 0.23 -6.49
CA VAL A 52 -6.89 -0.97 -5.85
C VAL A 52 -7.26 -2.16 -6.71
N VAL A 53 -6.29 -2.99 -7.07
CA VAL A 53 -6.50 -4.19 -7.88
C VAL A 53 -6.05 -5.40 -7.06
N LYS A 54 -6.98 -6.26 -6.69
CA LYS A 54 -6.66 -7.52 -6.01
C LYS A 54 -6.26 -8.55 -7.03
N MET A 55 -5.06 -9.13 -6.84
CA MET A 55 -4.48 -10.09 -7.78
C MET A 55 -4.61 -11.54 -7.30
N GLY A 56 -5.20 -11.74 -6.12
CA GLY A 56 -5.32 -13.06 -5.51
C GLY A 56 -5.66 -12.92 -4.05
N SER A 57 -5.45 -13.98 -3.27
CA SER A 57 -5.77 -13.97 -1.84
C SER A 57 -4.75 -13.24 -0.97
N THR A 58 -3.54 -13.01 -1.49
CA THR A 58 -2.45 -12.37 -0.74
C THR A 58 -1.76 -11.24 -1.51
N ALA A 59 -2.06 -11.07 -2.78
CA ALA A 59 -1.40 -10.06 -3.62
C ALA A 59 -2.37 -8.99 -4.07
N LEU A 60 -1.93 -7.74 -4.04
CA LEU A 60 -2.73 -6.63 -4.56
C LEU A 60 -1.82 -5.54 -5.11
N GLN A 61 -2.41 -4.67 -5.93
CA GLN A 61 -1.73 -3.50 -6.45
C GLN A 61 -2.52 -2.26 -6.03
N VAL A 62 -1.82 -1.25 -5.53
CA VAL A 62 -2.41 0.02 -5.12
C VAL A 62 -1.88 1.09 -6.07
N ILE A 63 -2.77 1.72 -6.81
CA ILE A 63 -2.38 2.73 -7.78
C ILE A 63 -2.29 4.08 -7.06
N VAL A 64 -1.07 4.63 -7.00
CA VAL A 64 -0.81 5.88 -6.26
C VAL A 64 -0.23 6.99 -7.13
N GLY A 65 0.06 6.70 -8.40
CA GLY A 65 0.62 7.66 -9.33
C GLY A 65 2.15 7.67 -9.35
N PRO A 66 2.76 8.73 -9.89
CA PRO A 66 4.19 8.71 -10.21
C PRO A 66 5.13 8.68 -9.00
N GLU A 67 4.61 8.80 -7.79
CA GLU A 67 5.41 8.76 -6.56
C GLU A 67 5.46 7.36 -5.95
N ALA A 68 5.07 6.33 -6.69
CA ALA A 68 4.99 4.97 -6.17
C ALA A 68 6.32 4.48 -5.57
N ASP A 69 7.44 4.73 -6.23
CA ASP A 69 8.75 4.32 -5.71
C ASP A 69 9.08 4.97 -4.38
N THR A 70 8.81 6.27 -4.26
CA THR A 70 9.05 7.02 -3.03
C THR A 70 8.16 6.51 -1.90
N ILE A 71 6.89 6.31 -2.20
CA ILE A 71 5.93 5.82 -1.21
C ILE A 71 6.31 4.41 -0.75
N ALA A 72 6.69 3.53 -1.69
CA ALA A 72 7.12 2.18 -1.35
C ALA A 72 8.35 2.18 -0.44
N SER A 73 9.33 3.02 -0.74
CA SER A 73 10.54 3.15 0.08
C SER A 73 10.19 3.64 1.49
N ASP A 74 9.31 4.64 1.59
CA ASP A 74 8.89 5.17 2.88
C ASP A 74 8.12 4.12 3.70
N ILE A 75 7.29 3.32 3.04
CA ILE A 75 6.55 2.24 3.73
C ILE A 75 7.54 1.17 4.20
N GLU A 76 8.53 0.80 3.39
CA GLU A 76 9.55 -0.16 3.82
C GLU A 76 10.27 0.30 5.08
N ASP A 77 10.53 1.59 5.20
CA ASP A 77 11.17 2.16 6.38
C ASP A 77 10.31 2.04 7.64
N LEU A 78 9.01 1.88 7.48
CA LEU A 78 8.05 1.73 8.58
C LEU A 78 7.81 0.27 8.98
N MET A 79 8.30 -0.66 8.19
CA MET A 79 8.08 -2.10 8.41
C MET A 79 9.04 -2.71 9.41
#